data_9a81f0e14dff46654e6408fdf80dd32b
#
_entry.id   9a81f0e14dff46654e6408fdf80dd32b
#
_cell.length_a   1.000
_cell.length_b   1.000
_cell.length_c   1.000
_cell.angle_alpha   90.00
_cell.angle_beta   90.00
_cell.angle_gamma   90.00
#
_symmetry.space_group_name_H-M   'P 1'
#
loop_
_entity.id
_entity.type
_entity.pdbx_description
1 polymer ?
#
loop_
_entity_poly.entity_id
_entity_poly.type
_entity_poly.pdbx_seq_one_letter_code
_entity_poly.pdbx_strand_id
1 'polypeptide(L)'
;LGLTQPTEGSFHIDGKTYPSDRVPILKEVGSFIEAPAFYGNLSGEENLEIIRKILGLPKSSVDDALELVGLTEFRKRLAKKYSLGMKQRLGLAGALIGRPPILILDEPTNGLDPVGIHEIRTLIRSLPQKYDCTVLVSSHLLPEVELMADDIGILNHGHLLFEGTKEELKTSARAAGFPTDNLEDTFLAMIDEDNRRRGGTV
;
A
#
# COMPACT_ATOMS: atom_id res chain seq x y z
N LEU A 1 -3.62 11.42 -0.19
CA LEU A 1 -4.61 11.34 -1.28
C LEU A 1 -5.65 12.49 -1.24
N GLY A 2 -5.70 13.26 -0.16
CA GLY A 2 -6.63 14.38 -0.03
C GLY A 2 -8.09 13.97 0.20
N LEU A 3 -8.32 12.80 0.76
CA LEU A 3 -9.63 12.32 1.17
C LEU A 3 -10.10 13.02 2.45
N THR A 4 -9.14 13.39 3.30
CA THR A 4 -9.34 14.21 4.50
C THR A 4 -8.39 15.40 4.46
N GLN A 5 -8.76 16.49 5.13
CA GLN A 5 -7.88 17.65 5.28
C GLN A 5 -7.28 17.65 6.68
N PRO A 6 -5.98 17.98 6.82
CA PRO A 6 -5.39 18.15 8.15
C PRO A 6 -6.07 19.33 8.87
N THR A 7 -6.33 19.17 10.17
CA THR A 7 -6.85 20.25 11.02
C THR A 7 -5.77 21.31 11.24
N GLU A 8 -4.53 20.86 11.42
CA GLU A 8 -3.35 21.70 11.60
C GLU A 8 -2.13 21.05 10.94
N GLY A 9 -1.07 21.83 10.74
CA GLY A 9 0.16 21.37 10.15
C GLY A 9 0.17 21.37 8.62
N SER A 10 1.28 20.91 8.06
CA SER A 10 1.50 20.78 6.62
C SER A 10 2.30 19.51 6.34
N PHE A 11 2.18 18.99 5.13
CA PHE A 11 3.02 17.91 4.66
C PHE A 11 3.46 18.14 3.22
N HIS A 12 4.56 17.50 2.86
CA HIS A 12 5.15 17.59 1.53
C HIS A 12 5.27 16.20 0.92
N ILE A 13 5.07 16.13 -0.39
CA ILE A 13 5.29 14.93 -1.18
C ILE A 13 6.17 15.34 -2.37
N ASP A 14 7.36 14.76 -2.46
CA ASP A 14 8.36 15.09 -3.48
C ASP A 14 8.59 16.61 -3.62
N GLY A 15 8.81 17.28 -2.47
CA GLY A 15 9.04 18.73 -2.42
C GLY A 15 7.81 19.62 -2.68
N LYS A 16 6.67 19.04 -3.05
CA LYS A 16 5.40 19.76 -3.29
C LYS A 16 4.57 19.84 -2.03
N THR A 17 3.95 20.97 -1.76
CA THR A 17 3.19 21.25 -0.54
C THR A 17 1.70 20.93 -0.73
N TYR A 18 1.12 20.12 0.17
CA TYR A 18 -0.32 19.93 0.22
C TYR A 18 -0.96 21.00 1.14
N PRO A 19 -2.13 21.60 0.78
CA PRO A 19 -3.00 21.27 -0.37
C PRO A 19 -2.74 22.08 -1.64
N SER A 20 -1.82 23.07 -1.64
CA SER A 20 -1.59 23.97 -2.79
C SER A 20 -1.25 23.21 -4.07
N ASP A 21 -0.41 22.19 -3.98
CA ASP A 21 0.06 21.38 -5.11
C ASP A 21 -0.68 20.06 -5.25
N ARG A 22 -1.93 19.97 -4.76
CA ARG A 22 -2.71 18.72 -4.73
C ARG A 22 -2.77 18.03 -6.09
N VAL A 23 -3.08 18.75 -7.16
CA VAL A 23 -3.24 18.14 -8.49
C VAL A 23 -1.91 17.62 -9.05
N PRO A 24 -0.79 18.37 -9.02
CA PRO A 24 0.53 17.83 -9.35
C PRO A 24 0.89 16.60 -8.53
N ILE A 25 0.69 16.62 -7.20
CA ILE A 25 0.98 15.49 -6.32
C ILE A 25 0.19 14.24 -6.75
N LEU A 26 -1.13 14.36 -6.94
CA LEU A 26 -1.98 13.22 -7.28
C LEU A 26 -1.69 12.60 -8.66
N LYS A 27 -1.04 13.32 -9.55
CA LYS A 27 -0.56 12.78 -10.83
C LYS A 27 0.65 11.86 -10.68
N GLU A 28 1.40 12.01 -9.60
CA GLU A 28 2.61 11.24 -9.30
C GLU A 28 2.35 10.12 -8.29
N VAL A 29 1.12 9.99 -7.79
CA VAL A 29 0.74 8.99 -6.80
C VAL A 29 -0.19 7.96 -7.42
N GLY A 30 0.25 6.71 -7.48
CA GLY A 30 -0.63 5.57 -7.67
C GLY A 30 -1.23 5.15 -6.32
N SER A 31 -2.50 4.77 -6.30
CA SER A 31 -3.11 4.35 -5.05
C SER A 31 -4.04 3.16 -5.23
N PHE A 32 -4.04 2.32 -4.20
CA PHE A 32 -4.95 1.20 -4.02
C PHE A 32 -5.48 1.26 -2.59
N ILE A 33 -6.79 1.41 -2.43
CA ILE A 33 -7.42 1.60 -1.11
C ILE A 33 -8.44 0.49 -0.90
N GLU A 34 -8.18 -0.35 0.11
CA GLU A 34 -9.05 -1.42 0.62
C GLU A 34 -9.56 -2.40 -0.46
N ALA A 35 -10.69 -2.07 -1.11
CA ALA A 35 -11.28 -2.88 -2.17
C ALA A 35 -11.38 -2.06 -3.46
N PRO A 36 -10.70 -2.48 -4.52
CA PRO A 36 -10.73 -1.73 -5.76
C PRO A 36 -12.14 -1.74 -6.37
N ALA A 37 -12.65 -0.54 -6.68
CA ALA A 37 -13.92 -0.36 -7.36
C ALA A 37 -13.74 -0.64 -8.86
N PHE A 38 -14.39 -1.68 -9.34
CA PHE A 38 -14.40 -2.06 -10.76
C PHE A 38 -15.79 -2.01 -11.36
N TYR A 39 -15.85 -1.71 -12.63
CA TYR A 39 -17.05 -1.97 -13.43
C TYR A 39 -17.13 -3.48 -13.70
N GLY A 40 -17.93 -4.19 -12.91
CA GLY A 40 -18.02 -5.66 -12.96
C GLY A 40 -18.50 -6.23 -14.29
N ASN A 41 -19.22 -5.43 -15.08
CA ASN A 41 -19.69 -5.74 -16.43
C ASN A 41 -18.66 -5.46 -17.55
N LEU A 42 -17.50 -4.90 -17.18
CA LEU A 42 -16.36 -4.72 -18.07
C LEU A 42 -15.30 -5.80 -17.78
N SER A 43 -14.48 -6.09 -18.77
CA SER A 43 -13.31 -6.96 -18.63
C SER A 43 -12.19 -6.27 -17.83
N GLY A 44 -11.15 -7.03 -17.43
CA GLY A 44 -9.97 -6.46 -16.78
C GLY A 44 -9.30 -5.40 -17.64
N GLU A 45 -9.12 -5.69 -18.93
CA GLU A 45 -8.55 -4.76 -19.92
C GLU A 45 -9.40 -3.49 -20.06
N GLU A 46 -10.71 -3.60 -20.19
CA GLU A 46 -11.59 -2.43 -20.32
C GLU A 46 -11.59 -1.55 -19.07
N ASN A 47 -11.49 -2.14 -17.88
CA ASN A 47 -11.32 -1.37 -16.65
C ASN A 47 -10.02 -0.56 -16.66
N LEU A 48 -8.89 -1.16 -17.07
CA LEU A 48 -7.60 -0.46 -17.17
C LEU A 48 -7.61 0.59 -18.31
N GLU A 49 -8.30 0.33 -19.42
CA GLU A 49 -8.47 1.29 -20.50
C GLU A 49 -9.16 2.59 -20.06
N ILE A 50 -10.08 2.52 -19.08
CA ILE A 50 -10.69 3.73 -18.50
C ILE A 50 -9.61 4.57 -17.82
N ILE A 51 -8.81 3.95 -16.93
CA ILE A 51 -7.73 4.64 -16.19
C ILE A 51 -6.71 5.20 -17.16
N ARG A 52 -6.27 4.40 -18.13
CA ARG A 52 -5.34 4.81 -19.18
C ARG A 52 -5.80 6.08 -19.91
N LYS A 53 -7.08 6.13 -20.30
CA LYS A 53 -7.66 7.29 -21.00
C LYS A 53 -7.73 8.52 -20.13
N ILE A 54 -8.09 8.38 -18.85
CA ILE A 54 -8.13 9.49 -17.88
C ILE A 54 -6.74 10.08 -17.70
N LEU A 55 -5.70 9.23 -17.62
CA LEU A 55 -4.31 9.64 -17.43
C LEU A 55 -3.61 10.03 -18.74
N GLY A 56 -4.23 9.85 -19.90
CA GLY A 56 -3.64 10.17 -21.21
C GLY A 56 -2.46 9.27 -21.60
N LEU A 57 -2.40 8.03 -21.08
CA LEU A 57 -1.27 7.12 -21.29
C LEU A 57 -1.32 6.41 -22.66
N PRO A 58 -0.19 5.91 -23.17
CA PRO A 58 -0.14 5.10 -24.39
C PRO A 58 -0.90 3.78 -24.23
N LYS A 59 -1.31 3.18 -25.35
CA LYS A 59 -2.06 1.92 -25.33
C LYS A 59 -1.28 0.76 -24.70
N SER A 60 0.03 0.71 -24.89
CA SER A 60 0.90 -0.32 -24.29
C SER A 60 0.84 -0.36 -22.77
N SER A 61 0.49 0.75 -22.09
CA SER A 61 0.42 0.79 -20.63
C SER A 61 -0.58 -0.23 -20.06
N VAL A 62 -1.62 -0.59 -20.79
CA VAL A 62 -2.60 -1.62 -20.37
C VAL A 62 -1.94 -3.01 -20.44
N ASP A 63 -1.21 -3.29 -21.51
CA ASP A 63 -0.52 -4.57 -21.71
C ASP A 63 0.55 -4.74 -20.63
N ASP A 64 1.39 -3.72 -20.43
CA ASP A 64 2.44 -3.69 -19.40
C ASP A 64 1.85 -3.93 -18.00
N ALA A 65 0.75 -3.26 -17.66
CA ALA A 65 0.12 -3.40 -16.35
C ALA A 65 -0.49 -4.79 -16.12
N LEU A 66 -1.13 -5.38 -17.14
CA LEU A 66 -1.68 -6.74 -17.07
C LEU A 66 -0.59 -7.79 -16.95
N GLU A 67 0.50 -7.64 -17.68
CA GLU A 67 1.66 -8.53 -17.61
C GLU A 67 2.30 -8.48 -16.22
N LEU A 68 2.52 -7.27 -15.69
CA LEU A 68 3.11 -7.06 -14.37
C LEU A 68 2.39 -7.82 -13.25
N VAL A 69 1.06 -7.84 -13.29
CA VAL A 69 0.25 -8.50 -12.25
C VAL A 69 -0.18 -9.93 -12.63
N GLY A 70 0.28 -10.47 -13.77
CA GLY A 70 -0.04 -11.82 -14.22
C GLY A 70 -1.51 -12.03 -14.64
N LEU A 71 -2.15 -11.02 -15.20
CA LEU A 71 -3.55 -11.08 -15.66
C LEU A 71 -3.72 -11.10 -17.19
N THR A 72 -2.65 -11.22 -17.96
CA THR A 72 -2.67 -11.17 -19.43
C THR A 72 -3.64 -12.18 -20.04
N GLU A 73 -3.63 -13.42 -19.59
CA GLU A 73 -4.53 -14.47 -20.12
C GLU A 73 -6.00 -14.25 -19.74
N PHE A 74 -6.25 -13.52 -18.67
CA PHE A 74 -7.59 -13.23 -18.16
C PHE A 74 -8.15 -11.89 -18.62
N ARG A 75 -7.41 -11.14 -19.42
CA ARG A 75 -7.69 -9.75 -19.82
C ARG A 75 -9.11 -9.52 -20.35
N LYS A 76 -9.69 -10.47 -21.09
CA LYS A 76 -11.03 -10.39 -21.67
C LYS A 76 -12.14 -10.91 -20.76
N ARG A 77 -11.81 -11.51 -19.60
CA ARG A 77 -12.81 -12.00 -18.64
C ARG A 77 -13.43 -10.81 -17.91
N LEU A 78 -14.75 -10.84 -17.71
CA LEU A 78 -15.46 -9.80 -16.95
C LEU A 78 -14.96 -9.74 -15.51
N ALA A 79 -14.73 -8.54 -14.98
CA ALA A 79 -14.17 -8.32 -13.64
C ALA A 79 -15.05 -8.93 -12.53
N LYS A 80 -16.38 -9.01 -12.69
CA LYS A 80 -17.27 -9.70 -11.75
C LYS A 80 -16.99 -11.20 -11.61
N LYS A 81 -16.34 -11.83 -12.60
CA LYS A 81 -15.96 -13.25 -12.61
C LYS A 81 -14.53 -13.49 -12.10
N TYR A 82 -13.82 -12.45 -11.69
CA TYR A 82 -12.49 -12.58 -11.11
C TYR A 82 -12.60 -13.12 -9.68
N SER A 83 -11.62 -13.96 -9.28
CA SER A 83 -11.42 -14.30 -7.88
C SER A 83 -11.02 -13.06 -7.08
N LEU A 84 -11.03 -13.14 -5.76
CA LEU A 84 -10.58 -12.02 -4.91
C LEU A 84 -9.13 -11.63 -5.25
N GLY A 85 -8.21 -12.60 -5.33
CA GLY A 85 -6.82 -12.34 -5.71
C GLY A 85 -6.66 -11.72 -7.08
N MET A 86 -7.47 -12.13 -8.08
CA MET A 86 -7.46 -11.48 -9.40
C MET A 86 -7.98 -10.04 -9.33
N LYS A 87 -8.96 -9.75 -8.47
CA LYS A 87 -9.46 -8.38 -8.25
C LYS A 87 -8.39 -7.50 -7.59
N GLN A 88 -7.69 -8.02 -6.57
CA GLN A 88 -6.56 -7.34 -5.94
C GLN A 88 -5.46 -7.02 -6.95
N ARG A 89 -5.07 -8.00 -7.78
CA ARG A 89 -4.09 -7.80 -8.85
C ARG A 89 -4.53 -6.76 -9.88
N LEU A 90 -5.82 -6.75 -10.26
CA LEU A 90 -6.36 -5.73 -11.17
C LEU A 90 -6.31 -4.33 -10.54
N GLY A 91 -6.58 -4.20 -9.23
CA GLY A 91 -6.45 -2.94 -8.49
C GLY A 91 -5.01 -2.42 -8.47
N LEU A 92 -4.06 -3.32 -8.18
CA LEU A 92 -2.63 -3.00 -8.27
C LEU A 92 -2.22 -2.58 -9.68
N ALA A 93 -2.71 -3.28 -10.73
CA ALA A 93 -2.49 -2.88 -12.11
C ALA A 93 -2.98 -1.46 -12.39
N GLY A 94 -4.16 -1.12 -11.89
CA GLY A 94 -4.72 0.24 -12.00
C GLY A 94 -3.88 1.30 -11.30
N ALA A 95 -3.35 0.99 -10.12
CA ALA A 95 -2.46 1.90 -9.38
C ALA A 95 -1.10 2.08 -10.07
N LEU A 96 -0.62 1.04 -10.76
CA LEU A 96 0.71 0.99 -11.39
C LEU A 96 0.73 1.39 -12.87
N ILE A 97 -0.43 1.52 -13.53
CA ILE A 97 -0.52 1.70 -15.00
C ILE A 97 0.24 2.92 -15.52
N GLY A 98 0.37 3.97 -14.69
CA GLY A 98 1.11 5.19 -15.00
C GLY A 98 2.58 5.15 -14.61
N ARG A 99 3.06 4.06 -14.01
CA ARG A 99 4.39 3.95 -13.39
C ARG A 99 4.68 5.13 -12.45
N PRO A 100 3.82 5.35 -11.44
CA PRO A 100 3.98 6.48 -10.54
C PRO A 100 5.25 6.32 -9.69
N PRO A 101 5.97 7.44 -9.38
CA PRO A 101 7.11 7.39 -8.49
C PRO A 101 6.74 7.09 -7.04
N ILE A 102 5.47 7.26 -6.66
CA ILE A 102 4.95 6.97 -5.32
C ILE A 102 3.72 6.08 -5.44
N LEU A 103 3.70 5.00 -4.67
CA LEU A 103 2.58 4.07 -4.61
C LEU A 103 2.08 3.96 -3.17
N ILE A 104 0.79 4.16 -2.95
CA ILE A 104 0.14 4.03 -1.64
C ILE A 104 -0.84 2.85 -1.70
N LEU A 105 -0.57 1.83 -0.90
CA LEU A 105 -1.34 0.58 -0.86
C LEU A 105 -1.94 0.40 0.54
N ASP A 106 -3.25 0.44 0.62
CA ASP A 106 -3.98 0.23 1.87
C ASP A 106 -4.51 -1.21 1.91
N GLU A 107 -3.96 -2.00 2.85
CA GLU A 107 -4.30 -3.42 3.07
C GLU A 107 -4.31 -4.27 1.78
N PRO A 108 -3.26 -4.26 0.94
CA PRO A 108 -3.30 -4.88 -0.39
C PRO A 108 -3.42 -6.41 -0.37
N THR A 109 -3.17 -7.05 0.78
CA THR A 109 -3.24 -8.51 0.97
C THR A 109 -4.50 -8.95 1.69
N ASN A 110 -5.37 -8.01 2.09
CA ASN A 110 -6.55 -8.31 2.90
C ASN A 110 -7.49 -9.32 2.20
N GLY A 111 -7.90 -10.34 2.96
CA GLY A 111 -8.83 -11.38 2.48
C GLY A 111 -8.25 -12.38 1.49
N LEU A 112 -6.95 -12.35 1.21
CA LEU A 112 -6.28 -13.33 0.38
C LEU A 112 -5.93 -14.60 1.18
N ASP A 113 -5.83 -15.72 0.47
CA ASP A 113 -5.23 -16.93 1.00
C ASP A 113 -3.69 -16.81 1.10
N PRO A 114 -3.00 -17.72 1.80
CA PRO A 114 -1.56 -17.63 1.99
C PRO A 114 -0.75 -17.59 0.68
N VAL A 115 -1.24 -18.24 -0.38
CA VAL A 115 -0.57 -18.21 -1.70
C VAL A 115 -0.71 -16.82 -2.32
N GLY A 116 -1.92 -16.27 -2.32
CA GLY A 116 -2.20 -14.91 -2.82
C GLY A 116 -1.42 -13.84 -2.07
N ILE A 117 -1.33 -13.95 -0.72
CA ILE A 117 -0.50 -13.05 0.11
C ILE A 117 0.96 -13.11 -0.34
N HIS A 118 1.53 -14.31 -0.46
CA HIS A 118 2.92 -14.48 -0.91
C HIS A 118 3.18 -13.86 -2.28
N GLU A 119 2.27 -14.06 -3.23
CA GLU A 119 2.39 -13.52 -4.60
C GLU A 119 2.31 -12.00 -4.63
N ILE A 120 1.35 -11.39 -3.92
CA ILE A 120 1.21 -9.93 -3.84
C ILE A 120 2.40 -9.31 -3.12
N ARG A 121 2.86 -9.89 -2.00
CA ARG A 121 4.07 -9.46 -1.30
C ARG A 121 5.30 -9.47 -2.21
N THR A 122 5.51 -10.58 -2.94
CA THR A 122 6.64 -10.71 -3.88
C THR A 122 6.58 -9.64 -4.97
N LEU A 123 5.39 -9.38 -5.50
CA LEU A 123 5.17 -8.31 -6.46
C LEU A 123 5.56 -6.95 -5.85
N ILE A 124 4.97 -6.58 -4.71
CA ILE A 124 5.21 -5.28 -4.05
C ILE A 124 6.70 -5.06 -3.78
N ARG A 125 7.40 -6.07 -3.22
CA ARG A 125 8.85 -5.98 -2.97
C ARG A 125 9.69 -5.77 -4.22
N SER A 126 9.20 -6.21 -5.38
CA SER A 126 9.92 -6.05 -6.64
C SER A 126 9.78 -4.65 -7.25
N LEU A 127 8.77 -3.88 -6.85
CA LEU A 127 8.42 -2.62 -7.50
C LEU A 127 9.48 -1.54 -7.37
N PRO A 128 10.06 -1.26 -6.18
CA PRO A 128 11.08 -0.22 -6.04
C PRO A 128 12.27 -0.44 -6.97
N GLN A 129 12.75 -1.66 -7.05
CA GLN A 129 13.91 -2.00 -7.90
C GLN A 129 13.59 -1.99 -9.40
N LYS A 130 12.36 -2.36 -9.79
CA LYS A 130 11.95 -2.44 -11.21
C LYS A 130 11.52 -1.10 -11.79
N TYR A 131 10.93 -0.24 -10.96
CA TYR A 131 10.26 0.98 -11.43
C TYR A 131 10.75 2.26 -10.75
N ASP A 132 11.77 2.16 -9.89
CA ASP A 132 12.33 3.31 -9.15
C ASP A 132 11.22 4.09 -8.42
N CYS A 133 10.38 3.37 -7.67
CA CYS A 133 9.25 3.95 -6.96
C CYS A 133 9.33 3.69 -5.45
N THR A 134 8.81 4.63 -4.67
CA THR A 134 8.60 4.47 -3.24
C THR A 134 7.23 3.85 -2.99
N VAL A 135 7.17 2.81 -2.16
CA VAL A 135 5.92 2.12 -1.84
C VAL A 135 5.60 2.29 -0.36
N LEU A 136 4.47 2.92 -0.06
CA LEU A 136 3.87 3.01 1.27
C LEU A 136 2.76 1.97 1.38
N VAL A 137 2.88 1.04 2.32
CA VAL A 137 1.91 -0.05 2.54
C VAL A 137 1.36 0.04 3.95
N SER A 138 0.05 0.04 4.12
CA SER A 138 -0.59 -0.28 5.41
C SER A 138 -0.87 -1.79 5.48
N SER A 139 -0.68 -2.38 6.65
CA SER A 139 -1.07 -3.77 6.91
C SER A 139 -1.25 -4.00 8.41
N HIS A 140 -2.19 -4.84 8.76
CA HIS A 140 -2.36 -5.39 10.12
C HIS A 140 -1.69 -6.76 10.28
N LEU A 141 -1.16 -7.34 9.21
CA LEU A 141 -0.46 -8.63 9.21
C LEU A 141 1.03 -8.41 9.48
N LEU A 142 1.40 -8.33 10.75
CA LEU A 142 2.77 -8.00 11.18
C LEU A 142 3.86 -8.92 10.59
N PRO A 143 3.66 -10.25 10.45
CA PRO A 143 4.63 -11.10 9.76
C PRO A 143 4.88 -10.69 8.30
N GLU A 144 3.86 -10.17 7.59
CA GLU A 144 4.00 -9.70 6.22
C GLU A 144 4.78 -8.39 6.18
N VAL A 145 4.51 -7.47 7.13
CA VAL A 145 5.28 -6.22 7.28
C VAL A 145 6.75 -6.52 7.52
N GLU A 146 7.06 -7.45 8.42
CA GLU A 146 8.43 -7.86 8.75
C GLU A 146 9.20 -8.39 7.53
N LEU A 147 8.51 -9.12 6.65
CA LEU A 147 9.10 -9.67 5.42
C LEU A 147 9.18 -8.64 4.29
N MET A 148 8.39 -7.58 4.30
CA MET A 148 8.20 -6.68 3.15
C MET A 148 8.87 -5.31 3.35
N ALA A 149 8.76 -4.73 4.54
CA ALA A 149 9.16 -3.36 4.79
C ALA A 149 10.67 -3.18 4.96
N ASP A 150 11.22 -2.08 4.47
CA ASP A 150 12.55 -1.58 4.79
C ASP A 150 12.46 -0.68 6.03
N ASP A 151 11.51 0.26 6.04
CA ASP A 151 11.17 1.12 7.16
C ASP A 151 9.77 0.80 7.70
N ILE A 152 9.55 1.01 8.99
CA ILE A 152 8.29 0.70 9.69
C ILE A 152 7.81 1.94 10.44
N GLY A 153 6.52 2.27 10.25
CA GLY A 153 5.80 3.23 11.08
C GLY A 153 4.79 2.49 11.97
N ILE A 154 4.80 2.74 13.28
CA ILE A 154 3.82 2.19 14.23
C ILE A 154 2.89 3.30 14.68
N LEU A 155 1.60 3.11 14.41
CA LEU A 155 0.54 4.05 14.77
C LEU A 155 -0.40 3.44 15.81
N ASN A 156 -0.77 4.20 16.84
CA ASN A 156 -1.78 3.81 17.81
C ASN A 156 -2.68 5.02 18.12
N HIS A 157 -3.99 4.85 18.01
CA HIS A 157 -4.99 5.90 18.25
C HIS A 157 -4.65 7.25 17.57
N GLY A 158 -4.15 7.21 16.33
CA GLY A 158 -3.77 8.40 15.56
C GLY A 158 -2.43 9.03 15.94
N HIS A 159 -1.65 8.41 16.83
CA HIS A 159 -0.32 8.85 17.21
C HIS A 159 0.76 7.95 16.63
N LEU A 160 1.80 8.56 16.08
CA LEU A 160 2.99 7.86 15.61
C LEU A 160 3.86 7.52 16.82
N LEU A 161 4.00 6.22 17.12
CA LEU A 161 4.80 5.72 18.23
C LEU A 161 6.25 5.48 17.82
N PHE A 162 6.46 5.08 16.58
CA PHE A 162 7.78 4.80 16.02
C PHE A 162 7.77 5.03 14.51
N GLU A 163 8.91 5.48 13.98
CA GLU A 163 9.22 5.53 12.55
C GLU A 163 10.72 5.27 12.39
N GLY A 164 11.10 4.35 11.53
CA GLY A 164 12.49 4.02 11.23
C GLY A 164 12.65 2.61 10.69
N THR A 165 13.90 2.19 10.55
CA THR A 165 14.28 0.85 10.10
C THR A 165 13.93 -0.22 11.13
N LYS A 166 13.89 -1.49 10.70
CA LYS A 166 13.70 -2.65 11.60
C LYS A 166 14.78 -2.74 12.68
N GLU A 167 16.01 -2.38 12.37
CA GLU A 167 17.12 -2.41 13.33
C GLU A 167 17.02 -1.29 14.38
N GLU A 168 16.56 -0.12 13.96
CA GLU A 168 16.27 1.00 14.88
C GLU A 168 15.09 0.66 15.80
N LEU A 169 14.04 0.00 15.27
CA LEU A 169 12.92 -0.50 16.07
C LEU A 169 13.40 -1.48 17.16
N LYS A 170 14.19 -2.48 16.79
CA LYS A 170 14.75 -3.44 17.74
C LYS A 170 15.62 -2.76 18.80
N THR A 171 16.41 -1.78 18.40
CA THR A 171 17.27 -1.02 19.31
C THR A 171 16.45 -0.20 20.32
N SER A 172 15.44 0.51 19.82
CA SER A 172 14.51 1.28 20.65
C SER A 172 13.72 0.39 21.60
N ALA A 173 13.23 -0.76 21.12
CA ALA A 173 12.49 -1.73 21.92
C ALA A 173 13.36 -2.30 23.06
N ARG A 174 14.61 -2.68 22.78
CA ARG A 174 15.55 -3.14 23.82
C ARG A 174 15.81 -2.08 24.88
N ALA A 175 16.01 -0.83 24.49
CA ALA A 175 16.23 0.27 25.42
C ALA A 175 15.01 0.52 26.32
N ALA A 176 13.80 0.24 25.83
CA ALA A 176 12.56 0.31 26.59
C ALA A 176 12.24 -0.97 27.41
N GLY A 177 13.04 -2.03 27.27
CA GLY A 177 12.80 -3.31 27.94
C GLY A 177 11.68 -4.16 27.29
N PHE A 178 11.36 -3.92 26.02
CA PHE A 178 10.36 -4.67 25.27
C PHE A 178 10.96 -5.92 24.61
N PRO A 179 10.16 -6.95 24.31
CA PRO A 179 10.58 -8.10 23.52
C PRO A 179 11.06 -7.66 22.13
N THR A 180 12.03 -8.38 21.57
CA THR A 180 12.61 -8.09 20.24
C THR A 180 12.76 -9.32 19.35
N ASP A 181 12.14 -10.43 19.74
CA ASP A 181 12.26 -11.71 19.04
C ASP A 181 11.54 -11.68 17.69
N ASN A 182 10.39 -11.02 17.64
CA ASN A 182 9.61 -10.77 16.42
C ASN A 182 8.92 -9.40 16.49
N LEU A 183 8.41 -8.94 15.34
CA LEU A 183 7.73 -7.65 15.23
C LEU A 183 6.41 -7.62 16.02
N GLU A 184 5.70 -8.73 16.11
CA GLU A 184 4.40 -8.82 16.78
C GLU A 184 4.52 -8.56 18.28
N ASP A 185 5.44 -9.22 18.97
CA ASP A 185 5.66 -9.04 20.41
C ASP A 185 6.15 -7.61 20.71
N THR A 186 7.03 -7.07 19.87
CA THR A 186 7.50 -5.68 19.98
C THR A 186 6.33 -4.71 19.83
N PHE A 187 5.52 -4.88 18.81
CA PHE A 187 4.34 -4.04 18.52
C PHE A 187 3.35 -4.06 19.68
N LEU A 188 2.97 -5.24 20.17
CA LEU A 188 2.03 -5.40 21.28
C LEU A 188 2.54 -4.70 22.56
N ALA A 189 3.82 -4.88 22.89
CA ALA A 189 4.42 -4.22 24.04
C ALA A 189 4.39 -2.69 23.95
N MET A 190 4.66 -2.13 22.75
CA MET A 190 4.58 -0.69 22.50
C MET A 190 3.15 -0.15 22.62
N ILE A 191 2.17 -0.87 22.08
CA ILE A 191 0.74 -0.51 22.15
C ILE A 191 0.26 -0.54 23.62
N ASP A 192 0.59 -1.58 24.37
CA ASP A 192 0.20 -1.72 25.77
C ASP A 192 0.80 -0.61 26.64
N GLU A 193 2.06 -0.23 26.39
CA GLU A 193 2.70 0.87 27.12
C GLU A 193 2.07 2.22 26.79
N ASP A 194 1.77 2.49 25.50
CA ASP A 194 1.09 3.73 25.09
C ASP A 194 -0.31 3.81 25.72
N ASN A 195 -1.08 2.72 25.70
CA ASN A 195 -2.41 2.66 26.29
C ASN A 195 -2.35 2.91 27.81
N ARG A 196 -1.37 2.35 28.53
CA ARG A 196 -1.16 2.62 29.99
C ARG A 196 -0.85 4.09 30.26
N ARG A 197 0.01 4.71 29.47
CA ARG A 197 0.38 6.13 29.62
C ARG A 197 -0.80 7.07 29.38
N ARG A 198 -1.75 6.68 28.52
CA ARG A 198 -2.95 7.47 28.19
C ARG A 198 -4.11 7.27 29.18
N GLY A 199 -3.95 6.39 30.19
CA GLY A 199 -5.00 6.10 31.17
C GLY A 199 -6.16 5.26 30.58
N GLY A 200 -5.91 4.56 29.49
CA GLY A 200 -6.87 3.64 28.87
C GLY A 200 -6.89 2.30 29.60
N THR A 201 -7.99 2.04 30.30
CA THR A 201 -8.38 0.67 30.64
C THR A 201 -8.87 -0.01 29.36
N VAL A 202 -8.34 -1.18 29.05
CA VAL A 202 -8.85 -2.08 28.00
C VAL A 202 -10.27 -2.47 28.30
#